data_eb61443b7cfdb35032b3dfa389974e81
#
_entry.id   eb61443b7cfdb35032b3dfa389974e81
#
_cell.length_a   1.000
_cell.length_b   1.000
_cell.length_c   1.000
_cell.angle_alpha   90.00
_cell.angle_beta   90.00
_cell.angle_gamma   90.00
#
_symmetry.space_group_name_H-M   'P 1'
#
loop_
_entity.id
_entity.type
_entity.pdbx_description
1 polymer ?
#
loop_
_entity_poly.entity_id
_entity_poly.type
_entity_poly.pdbx_seq_one_letter_code
_entity_poly.pdbx_strand_id
1 'polypeptide(L)'
;MKFIKIINKKYRQGLGIAAFMSVIGVFISCDPALSHYEFDLPETGSIADATPPTANFSATQSSIDYRIYNFSNLSVSATTYLWDFGDGNTSSSLDGVNTYPGEGTFTVTLTASDALGVESTFSMTIEIVEPEAPAAIVPFIKEASFEDNSPGSEDCGSGNMDGRDCWRISGGRIFGITSSPVRTGSQGAKFDAGSDRVAYQALTVTPNTDYIVTVYYTIKTSPVGSAMRLAILGNAISNASEAEDAIIASITGDNQDDANEYLPLVLSFNSGATDTIAIWIDSNNVAESRIDDVSIILAE
;
A
#
# COMPACT_ATOMS: atom_id res chain seq x y z
N MET A 1 -20.82 16.93 -48.55
CA MET A 1 -21.45 17.98 -49.36
C MET A 1 -20.85 19.30 -48.94
N LYS A 2 -20.03 19.85 -49.60
CA LYS A 2 -19.69 20.86 -50.60
C LYS A 2 -18.20 21.16 -50.61
N PHE A 3 -17.64 20.96 -51.77
CA PHE A 3 -16.33 21.37 -52.27
C PHE A 3 -16.19 22.90 -52.36
N ILE A 4 -14.98 23.45 -52.15
CA ILE A 4 -14.45 24.66 -52.85
C ILE A 4 -12.91 24.47 -52.88
N LYS A 5 -12.34 24.14 -53.90
CA LYS A 5 -11.85 24.61 -55.21
C LYS A 5 -10.67 25.60 -55.05
N ILE A 6 -9.54 25.03 -55.44
CA ILE A 6 -8.22 25.65 -55.70
C ILE A 6 -8.34 26.64 -56.87
N ILE A 7 -7.62 27.78 -56.81
CA ILE A 7 -7.27 28.57 -58.00
C ILE A 7 -5.79 28.91 -57.95
N ASN A 8 -5.06 28.23 -58.86
CA ASN A 8 -3.73 28.64 -59.35
C ASN A 8 -3.84 29.83 -60.27
N LYS A 9 -2.94 30.79 -60.16
CA LYS A 9 -2.71 31.76 -61.24
C LYS A 9 -1.22 32.02 -61.48
N LYS A 10 -0.70 31.38 -62.52
CA LYS A 10 0.56 31.72 -63.23
C LYS A 10 0.44 33.10 -63.85
N TYR A 11 1.48 33.88 -63.80
CA TYR A 11 1.72 34.91 -64.82
C TYR A 11 3.15 34.90 -65.33
N ARG A 12 3.19 35.08 -66.62
CA ARG A 12 4.24 34.87 -67.61
C ARG A 12 5.23 36.04 -67.65
N GLN A 13 6.40 35.67 -68.17
CA GLN A 13 7.48 36.51 -68.62
C GLN A 13 7.07 37.62 -69.62
N GLY A 14 7.76 38.70 -69.53
CA GLY A 14 7.81 39.70 -70.62
C GLY A 14 9.25 40.30 -70.71
N LEU A 15 9.91 39.94 -71.78
CA LEU A 15 11.21 40.41 -72.24
C LEU A 15 11.05 41.82 -72.76
N GLY A 16 12.01 42.69 -72.51
CA GLY A 16 12.11 43.97 -73.19
C GLY A 16 13.55 44.51 -73.14
N ILE A 17 14.15 44.54 -74.34
CA ILE A 17 15.54 44.82 -74.69
C ILE A 17 15.75 46.35 -74.85
N ALA A 18 16.96 46.81 -74.43
CA ALA A 18 17.83 47.83 -74.92
C ALA A 18 17.43 49.34 -74.90
N ALA A 19 18.30 50.11 -74.33
CA ALA A 19 19.10 51.02 -75.14
C ALA A 19 20.25 51.70 -74.32
N PHE A 20 21.40 51.65 -74.91
CA PHE A 20 22.62 52.33 -74.60
C PHE A 20 22.46 53.86 -74.64
N MET A 21 22.98 54.58 -73.64
CA MET A 21 23.68 55.86 -73.88
C MET A 21 24.62 56.19 -72.75
N SER A 22 25.89 56.19 -73.09
CA SER A 22 27.04 56.73 -72.38
C SER A 22 26.92 58.26 -72.23
N VAL A 23 27.04 58.77 -71.02
CA VAL A 23 27.53 60.13 -70.78
C VAL A 23 28.55 60.09 -69.66
N ILE A 24 29.77 60.35 -70.06
CA ILE A 24 30.94 60.65 -69.22
C ILE A 24 30.76 62.03 -68.61
N GLY A 25 30.98 62.15 -67.32
CA GLY A 25 31.08 63.45 -66.60
C GLY A 25 31.34 63.16 -65.15
N VAL A 26 32.43 62.89 -64.73
CA VAL A 26 33.56 63.64 -64.15
C VAL A 26 33.24 64.32 -62.84
N PHE A 27 33.88 63.83 -61.85
CA PHE A 27 34.54 64.44 -60.70
C PHE A 27 33.80 64.68 -59.39
N ILE A 28 34.29 63.91 -58.42
CA ILE A 28 35.03 64.38 -57.24
C ILE A 28 34.14 65.09 -56.25
N SER A 29 33.79 64.40 -55.32
CA SER A 29 34.00 64.78 -53.91
C SER A 29 34.16 63.53 -53.12
N CYS A 30 35.35 63.11 -52.89
CA CYS A 30 35.68 62.31 -51.72
C CYS A 30 35.46 63.22 -50.52
N ASP A 31 34.33 63.10 -49.89
CA ASP A 31 34.14 63.71 -48.57
C ASP A 31 34.86 62.75 -47.62
N PRO A 32 35.99 63.13 -47.03
CA PRO A 32 36.70 62.31 -46.07
C PRO A 32 35.97 62.22 -44.73
N ALA A 33 34.80 62.88 -44.67
CA ALA A 33 33.96 62.87 -43.40
C ALA A 33 33.03 61.68 -43.26
N LEU A 34 32.90 60.81 -44.32
CA LEU A 34 32.04 59.63 -44.24
C LEU A 34 32.77 58.32 -43.91
N SER A 35 34.09 58.38 -43.65
CA SER A 35 34.89 57.18 -43.36
C SER A 35 35.03 56.84 -41.89
N HIS A 36 34.20 57.45 -41.02
CA HIS A 36 34.30 57.21 -39.56
C HIS A 36 32.96 56.95 -38.90
N TYR A 37 32.02 56.40 -39.61
CA TYR A 37 30.96 55.62 -38.89
C TYR A 37 31.42 54.17 -38.87
N GLU A 38 32.40 53.86 -38.03
CA GLU A 38 32.47 52.54 -37.44
C GLU A 38 31.19 52.41 -36.59
N PHE A 39 30.25 51.65 -37.11
CA PHE A 39 29.21 51.10 -36.20
C PHE A 39 29.99 50.16 -35.29
N ASP A 40 30.37 50.66 -34.14
CA ASP A 40 30.72 49.79 -33.02
C ASP A 40 29.51 48.91 -32.77
N LEU A 41 29.56 47.67 -33.27
CA LEU A 41 28.61 46.68 -32.87
C LEU A 41 28.75 46.59 -31.35
N PRO A 42 27.65 46.65 -30.61
CA PRO A 42 27.72 46.51 -29.17
C PRO A 42 28.45 45.20 -28.84
N GLU A 43 29.34 45.28 -27.87
CA GLU A 43 30.07 44.06 -27.40
C GLU A 43 29.08 42.98 -27.05
N THR A 44 29.44 41.71 -27.36
CA THR A 44 28.63 40.58 -27.00
C THR A 44 28.29 40.64 -25.52
N GLY A 45 27.00 40.66 -25.16
CA GLY A 45 26.54 40.80 -23.79
C GLY A 45 26.29 42.26 -23.30
N SER A 46 26.42 43.27 -24.21
CA SER A 46 26.17 44.70 -23.87
C SER A 46 24.69 45.03 -23.74
N ILE A 47 23.78 44.18 -24.21
CA ILE A 47 22.34 44.27 -23.99
C ILE A 47 22.00 43.36 -22.82
N ALA A 48 21.47 43.93 -21.71
CA ALA A 48 21.03 43.13 -20.59
C ALA A 48 19.95 42.14 -21.06
N ASP A 49 20.07 40.89 -20.61
CA ASP A 49 19.02 39.88 -20.83
C ASP A 49 17.72 40.37 -20.15
N ALA A 50 16.69 40.57 -20.97
CA ALA A 50 15.40 41.07 -20.49
C ALA A 50 14.54 39.99 -19.78
N THR A 51 14.90 38.70 -19.99
CA THR A 51 14.15 37.56 -19.45
C THR A 51 15.09 36.47 -18.92
N PRO A 52 15.91 36.76 -17.91
CA PRO A 52 16.81 35.76 -17.34
C PRO A 52 16.02 34.53 -16.82
N PRO A 53 16.62 33.34 -16.85
CA PRO A 53 15.97 32.15 -16.36
C PRO A 53 15.71 32.24 -14.86
N THR A 54 14.64 31.61 -14.41
CA THR A 54 14.36 31.43 -12.98
C THR A 54 14.09 29.95 -12.73
N ALA A 55 15.00 29.31 -12.02
CA ALA A 55 14.84 27.91 -11.63
C ALA A 55 13.80 27.73 -10.55
N ASN A 56 12.96 26.72 -10.67
CA ASN A 56 12.03 26.28 -9.66
C ASN A 56 11.56 24.85 -9.97
N PHE A 57 11.17 24.10 -8.94
CA PHE A 57 10.55 22.78 -9.08
C PHE A 57 9.69 22.42 -7.90
N SER A 58 8.86 21.38 -8.07
CA SER A 58 8.16 20.68 -6.99
C SER A 58 8.65 19.24 -6.89
N ALA A 59 8.57 18.65 -5.69
CA ALA A 59 8.94 17.28 -5.41
C ALA A 59 7.72 16.51 -4.89
N THR A 60 7.53 15.28 -5.37
CA THR A 60 6.45 14.38 -4.94
C THR A 60 6.99 12.98 -4.74
N GLN A 61 6.80 12.42 -3.54
CA GLN A 61 7.18 11.05 -3.22
C GLN A 61 6.23 10.07 -3.92
N SER A 62 6.77 8.94 -4.37
CA SER A 62 5.97 7.84 -4.93
C SER A 62 5.16 7.16 -3.83
N SER A 63 3.93 6.76 -4.13
CA SER A 63 3.09 5.95 -3.24
C SER A 63 3.44 4.45 -3.28
N ILE A 64 4.34 4.02 -4.18
CA ILE A 64 4.71 2.61 -4.37
C ILE A 64 6.02 2.30 -3.64
N ASP A 65 7.00 3.19 -3.71
CA ASP A 65 8.30 3.04 -3.05
C ASP A 65 8.70 4.40 -2.46
N TYR A 66 8.87 4.44 -1.14
CA TYR A 66 9.20 5.66 -0.40
C TYR A 66 10.53 6.30 -0.81
N ARG A 67 11.42 5.55 -1.47
CA ARG A 67 12.72 6.02 -1.97
C ARG A 67 12.64 6.74 -3.30
N ILE A 68 11.51 6.64 -4.02
CA ILE A 68 11.34 7.25 -5.33
C ILE A 68 10.69 8.62 -5.20
N TYR A 69 11.33 9.63 -5.75
CA TYR A 69 10.81 10.98 -5.88
C TYR A 69 10.71 11.41 -7.33
N ASN A 70 9.62 12.07 -7.67
CA ASN A 70 9.38 12.73 -8.95
C ASN A 70 9.51 14.24 -8.74
N PHE A 71 10.28 14.89 -9.59
CA PHE A 71 10.52 16.33 -9.57
C PHE A 71 9.95 16.95 -10.83
N SER A 72 8.94 17.80 -10.66
CA SER A 72 8.35 18.53 -11.79
C SER A 72 9.00 19.88 -11.91
N ASN A 73 9.56 20.16 -13.09
CA ASN A 73 10.20 21.43 -13.41
C ASN A 73 9.16 22.55 -13.51
N LEU A 74 9.40 23.64 -12.81
CA LEU A 74 8.58 24.85 -12.79
C LEU A 74 9.39 26.08 -13.20
N SER A 75 10.59 25.86 -13.77
CA SER A 75 11.46 26.96 -14.21
C SER A 75 10.84 27.72 -15.39
N VAL A 76 11.13 28.99 -15.47
CA VAL A 76 10.71 29.86 -16.57
C VAL A 76 11.93 30.45 -17.29
N SER A 77 11.77 30.77 -18.59
CA SER A 77 12.80 31.35 -19.44
C SER A 77 14.09 30.52 -19.56
N ALA A 78 14.03 29.20 -19.35
CA ALA A 78 15.15 28.28 -19.46
C ALA A 78 14.97 27.30 -20.63
N THR A 79 16.07 26.83 -21.18
CA THR A 79 16.11 25.88 -22.31
C THR A 79 16.85 24.59 -21.97
N THR A 80 17.71 24.63 -20.94
CA THR A 80 18.49 23.47 -20.48
C THR A 80 18.42 23.33 -18.99
N TYR A 81 18.53 22.09 -18.51
CA TYR A 81 18.35 21.74 -17.11
C TYR A 81 19.43 20.77 -16.64
N LEU A 82 19.87 20.94 -15.41
CA LEU A 82 20.76 19.99 -14.73
C LEU A 82 20.24 19.79 -13.31
N TRP A 83 19.87 18.58 -13.00
CA TRP A 83 19.49 18.13 -11.69
C TRP A 83 20.69 17.52 -10.98
N ASP A 84 20.89 17.90 -9.72
CA ASP A 84 21.71 17.21 -8.75
C ASP A 84 20.77 16.77 -7.62
N PHE A 85 20.61 15.46 -7.41
CA PHE A 85 19.68 14.93 -6.44
C PHE A 85 20.25 14.85 -5.02
N GLY A 86 21.52 15.21 -4.82
CA GLY A 86 22.18 15.25 -3.52
C GLY A 86 22.63 13.89 -2.98
N ASP A 87 22.45 12.82 -3.75
CA ASP A 87 22.90 11.46 -3.47
C ASP A 87 24.05 11.00 -4.40
N GLY A 88 24.53 11.91 -5.25
CA GLY A 88 25.53 11.66 -6.28
C GLY A 88 24.94 11.36 -7.67
N ASN A 89 23.63 11.20 -7.78
CA ASN A 89 22.95 11.07 -9.06
C ASN A 89 22.64 12.44 -9.67
N THR A 90 22.65 12.52 -10.99
CA THR A 90 22.32 13.73 -11.75
C THR A 90 21.44 13.40 -12.94
N SER A 91 20.71 14.39 -13.48
CA SER A 91 19.91 14.26 -14.69
C SER A 91 19.88 15.57 -15.48
N SER A 92 19.79 15.47 -16.82
CA SER A 92 19.56 16.64 -17.69
C SER A 92 18.16 16.65 -18.33
N SER A 93 17.26 15.83 -17.86
CA SER A 93 15.87 15.77 -18.34
C SER A 93 15.09 17.00 -17.93
N LEU A 94 13.98 17.30 -18.62
CA LEU A 94 13.07 18.40 -18.27
C LEU A 94 12.55 18.20 -16.85
N ASP A 95 12.00 17.04 -16.55
CA ASP A 95 11.59 16.61 -15.23
C ASP A 95 12.58 15.60 -14.66
N GLY A 96 12.74 15.60 -13.33
CA GLY A 96 13.63 14.70 -12.63
C GLY A 96 12.87 13.51 -12.03
N VAL A 97 13.53 12.35 -12.01
CA VAL A 97 13.13 11.19 -11.21
C VAL A 97 14.37 10.62 -10.57
N ASN A 98 14.34 10.36 -9.28
CA ASN A 98 15.44 9.71 -8.58
C ASN A 98 14.97 8.65 -7.61
N THR A 99 15.78 7.60 -7.44
CA THR A 99 15.60 6.57 -6.42
C THR A 99 16.74 6.70 -5.43
N TYR A 100 16.42 7.10 -4.21
CA TYR A 100 17.39 7.29 -3.15
C TYR A 100 17.85 5.96 -2.56
N PRO A 101 19.09 5.86 -2.02
CA PRO A 101 19.64 4.61 -1.52
C PRO A 101 18.93 4.08 -0.25
N GLY A 102 18.26 4.95 0.49
CA GLY A 102 17.56 4.65 1.74
C GLY A 102 17.14 5.92 2.45
N GLU A 103 16.86 5.81 3.73
CA GLU A 103 16.52 6.95 4.58
C GLU A 103 17.63 7.97 4.64
N GLY A 104 17.26 9.23 4.76
CA GLY A 104 18.20 10.33 4.88
C GLY A 104 17.62 11.67 4.43
N THR A 105 18.44 12.69 4.56
CA THR A 105 18.11 14.06 4.14
C THR A 105 18.99 14.41 2.95
N PHE A 106 18.37 14.78 1.84
CA PHE A 106 19.04 15.11 0.59
C PHE A 106 18.68 16.50 0.12
N THR A 107 19.67 17.25 -0.39
CA THR A 107 19.43 18.56 -0.98
C THR A 107 19.44 18.42 -2.50
N VAL A 108 18.27 18.56 -3.10
CA VAL A 108 18.08 18.54 -4.54
C VAL A 108 18.30 19.94 -5.09
N THR A 109 19.11 20.05 -6.12
CA THR A 109 19.40 21.33 -6.79
C THR A 109 19.09 21.22 -8.28
N LEU A 110 18.28 22.15 -8.79
CA LEU A 110 18.05 22.34 -10.22
C LEU A 110 18.82 23.58 -10.68
N THR A 111 19.70 23.40 -11.67
CA THR A 111 20.29 24.47 -12.45
C THR A 111 19.54 24.57 -13.76
N ALA A 112 18.95 25.71 -14.05
CA ALA A 112 18.24 26.01 -15.28
C ALA A 112 18.96 27.12 -16.04
N SER A 113 19.27 26.89 -17.33
CA SER A 113 20.03 27.82 -18.15
C SER A 113 19.25 28.19 -19.41
N ASP A 114 19.42 29.40 -19.90
CA ASP A 114 18.85 29.87 -21.15
C ASP A 114 19.82 29.66 -22.37
N ALA A 115 19.39 30.08 -23.53
CA ALA A 115 20.21 30.00 -24.76
C ALA A 115 21.42 30.96 -24.77
N LEU A 116 21.44 31.96 -23.89
CA LEU A 116 22.55 32.92 -23.72
C LEU A 116 23.59 32.43 -22.72
N GLY A 117 23.32 31.30 -22.05
CA GLY A 117 24.20 30.74 -21.03
C GLY A 117 24.03 31.40 -19.64
N VAL A 118 22.96 32.17 -19.44
CA VAL A 118 22.61 32.68 -18.10
C VAL A 118 21.99 31.55 -17.28
N GLU A 119 22.42 31.40 -16.04
CA GLU A 119 22.00 30.31 -15.15
C GLU A 119 21.22 30.83 -13.93
N SER A 120 20.31 30.03 -13.50
CA SER A 120 19.59 30.17 -12.22
C SER A 120 19.58 28.82 -11.50
N THR A 121 19.66 28.85 -10.18
CA THR A 121 19.60 27.64 -9.36
C THR A 121 18.47 27.73 -8.34
N PHE A 122 17.83 26.58 -8.08
CA PHE A 122 16.89 26.43 -6.99
C PHE A 122 17.18 25.12 -6.25
N SER A 123 17.17 25.16 -4.92
CA SER A 123 17.46 23.99 -4.10
C SER A 123 16.32 23.77 -3.10
N MET A 124 16.01 22.49 -2.88
CA MET A 124 15.03 22.03 -1.90
C MET A 124 15.61 20.85 -1.13
N THR A 125 15.44 20.86 0.17
CA THR A 125 15.77 19.72 1.01
C THR A 125 14.57 18.80 1.12
N ILE A 126 14.77 17.51 0.90
CA ILE A 126 13.77 16.46 1.09
C ILE A 126 14.28 15.48 2.14
N GLU A 127 13.36 14.88 2.87
CA GLU A 127 13.63 13.83 3.84
C GLU A 127 13.02 12.52 3.33
N ILE A 128 13.85 11.50 3.24
CA ILE A 128 13.43 10.14 2.89
C ILE A 128 13.25 9.37 4.18
N VAL A 129 12.04 8.95 4.48
CA VAL A 129 11.69 8.17 5.67
C VAL A 129 10.92 6.92 5.22
N GLU A 130 11.34 5.76 5.72
CA GLU A 130 10.58 4.53 5.52
C GLU A 130 9.28 4.61 6.32
N PRO A 131 8.11 4.43 5.69
CA PRO A 131 6.85 4.40 6.42
C PRO A 131 6.88 3.29 7.46
N GLU A 132 6.59 3.62 8.72
CA GLU A 132 6.45 2.61 9.76
C GLU A 132 5.32 1.63 9.38
N ALA A 133 5.62 0.33 9.43
CA ALA A 133 4.61 -0.69 9.20
C ALA A 133 3.49 -0.54 10.23
N PRO A 134 2.21 -0.63 9.83
CA PRO A 134 1.11 -0.61 10.78
C PRO A 134 1.33 -1.63 11.89
N ALA A 135 1.07 -1.25 13.13
CA ALA A 135 1.17 -2.16 14.26
C ALA A 135 0.28 -3.40 14.02
N ALA A 136 0.81 -4.57 14.36
CA ALA A 136 0.05 -5.81 14.23
C ALA A 136 -1.20 -5.74 15.13
N ILE A 137 -2.35 -6.14 14.57
CA ILE A 137 -3.62 -6.15 15.31
C ILE A 137 -3.71 -7.38 16.19
N VAL A 138 -4.28 -7.21 17.38
CA VAL A 138 -4.76 -8.32 18.21
C VAL A 138 -6.22 -8.57 17.80
N PRO A 139 -6.55 -9.74 17.21
CA PRO A 139 -7.91 -10.04 16.79
C PRO A 139 -8.86 -10.08 17.97
N PHE A 140 -10.08 -9.59 17.79
CA PHE A 140 -11.12 -9.66 18.80
C PHE A 140 -11.96 -10.93 18.58
N ILE A 141 -11.98 -11.81 19.59
CA ILE A 141 -12.82 -13.01 19.59
C ILE A 141 -14.18 -12.65 20.22
N LYS A 142 -15.23 -12.82 19.44
CA LYS A 142 -16.59 -12.60 19.90
C LYS A 142 -17.08 -13.80 20.70
N GLU A 143 -17.82 -13.54 21.75
CA GLU A 143 -18.37 -14.58 22.66
C GLU A 143 -17.26 -15.56 23.15
N ALA A 144 -16.14 -15.01 23.55
CA ALA A 144 -14.93 -15.75 23.88
C ALA A 144 -15.08 -16.69 25.08
N SER A 145 -15.99 -16.37 26.01
CA SER A 145 -16.31 -17.17 27.21
C SER A 145 -17.70 -17.76 27.18
N PHE A 146 -18.43 -17.66 26.05
CA PHE A 146 -19.77 -18.23 25.87
C PHE A 146 -20.85 -17.68 26.80
N GLU A 147 -20.64 -16.51 27.39
CA GLU A 147 -21.50 -15.90 28.42
C GLU A 147 -22.57 -14.97 27.85
N ASP A 148 -22.71 -14.89 26.51
CA ASP A 148 -23.66 -13.94 25.95
C ASP A 148 -25.10 -14.26 26.32
N ASN A 149 -25.66 -13.31 27.05
CA ASN A 149 -27.05 -13.32 27.46
C ASN A 149 -27.76 -12.01 27.11
N SER A 150 -27.08 -11.13 26.36
CA SER A 150 -27.58 -9.78 26.09
C SER A 150 -27.88 -9.57 24.63
N PRO A 151 -29.07 -9.05 24.28
CA PRO A 151 -29.36 -8.68 22.89
C PRO A 151 -28.34 -7.66 22.35
N GLY A 152 -27.66 -7.99 21.29
CA GLY A 152 -26.79 -7.05 20.54
C GLY A 152 -25.46 -6.74 21.18
N SER A 153 -24.97 -7.52 22.15
CA SER A 153 -23.67 -7.29 22.74
C SER A 153 -22.51 -7.57 21.76
N GLU A 154 -22.65 -8.59 20.89
CA GLU A 154 -21.67 -8.94 19.85
C GLU A 154 -22.40 -9.50 18.63
N ASP A 155 -23.20 -8.66 17.96
CA ASP A 155 -24.12 -9.05 16.90
C ASP A 155 -23.43 -9.86 15.80
N CYS A 156 -23.64 -11.18 15.82
CA CYS A 156 -23.22 -12.11 14.78
C CYS A 156 -24.36 -12.47 13.82
N GLY A 157 -25.46 -11.73 13.86
CA GLY A 157 -26.51 -11.74 12.84
C GLY A 157 -27.53 -12.86 12.94
N SER A 158 -27.50 -13.74 13.97
CA SER A 158 -28.45 -14.84 14.07
C SER A 158 -29.70 -14.49 14.84
N GLY A 159 -29.67 -13.43 15.67
CA GLY A 159 -30.79 -13.00 16.47
C GLY A 159 -31.13 -13.94 17.63
N ASN A 160 -30.37 -15.00 17.85
CA ASN A 160 -30.46 -15.84 19.01
C ASN A 160 -29.54 -15.31 20.10
N MET A 161 -30.02 -15.07 21.25
CA MET A 161 -29.25 -14.55 22.38
C MET A 161 -28.65 -15.72 23.15
N ASP A 162 -27.69 -16.42 22.57
CA ASP A 162 -26.97 -17.47 23.26
C ASP A 162 -25.48 -17.39 22.86
N GLY A 163 -24.56 -17.65 23.78
CA GLY A 163 -23.11 -17.57 23.60
C GLY A 163 -22.53 -18.43 22.48
N ARG A 164 -23.34 -18.82 21.50
CA ARG A 164 -22.98 -19.66 20.34
C ARG A 164 -23.08 -18.96 19.00
N ASP A 165 -23.70 -17.80 18.96
CA ASP A 165 -24.10 -17.21 17.67
C ASP A 165 -22.91 -16.82 16.81
N CYS A 166 -21.83 -16.38 17.45
CA CYS A 166 -20.58 -16.01 16.75
C CYS A 166 -19.72 -17.22 16.38
N TRP A 167 -20.08 -18.43 16.76
CA TRP A 167 -19.31 -19.65 16.56
C TRP A 167 -19.91 -20.63 15.55
N ARG A 168 -20.83 -20.18 14.70
CA ARG A 168 -21.58 -21.01 13.76
C ARG A 168 -20.94 -21.06 12.38
N ILE A 169 -21.07 -22.21 11.75
CA ILE A 169 -20.73 -22.42 10.32
C ILE A 169 -21.77 -23.32 9.66
N SER A 170 -22.03 -23.08 8.37
CA SER A 170 -22.88 -23.97 7.55
C SER A 170 -22.28 -25.37 7.45
N GLY A 171 -23.15 -26.40 7.50
CA GLY A 171 -22.71 -27.79 7.44
C GLY A 171 -22.07 -28.30 8.73
N GLY A 172 -21.81 -27.43 9.72
CA GLY A 172 -21.32 -27.79 11.04
C GLY A 172 -22.45 -27.82 12.08
N ARG A 173 -22.38 -28.76 13.02
CA ARG A 173 -23.29 -28.82 14.14
C ARG A 173 -22.71 -28.05 15.30
N ILE A 174 -23.37 -26.93 15.68
CA ILE A 174 -22.93 -26.08 16.79
C ILE A 174 -22.91 -26.85 18.11
N PHE A 175 -21.97 -26.56 18.98
CA PHE A 175 -21.90 -27.07 20.36
C PHE A 175 -23.13 -26.67 21.20
N GLY A 176 -23.33 -27.34 22.32
CA GLY A 176 -24.34 -26.97 23.36
C GLY A 176 -23.77 -26.00 24.36
N ILE A 177 -24.64 -25.36 25.15
CA ILE A 177 -24.23 -24.60 26.34
C ILE A 177 -24.38 -25.48 27.57
N THR A 178 -23.47 -25.35 28.53
CA THR A 178 -23.49 -25.97 29.84
C THR A 178 -23.29 -24.91 30.93
N SER A 179 -23.87 -25.14 32.11
CA SER A 179 -23.64 -24.28 33.27
C SER A 179 -22.81 -24.99 34.36
N SER A 180 -22.32 -26.23 34.10
CA SER A 180 -21.48 -26.95 35.06
C SER A 180 -20.80 -28.16 34.41
N PRO A 181 -19.49 -28.37 34.63
CA PRO A 181 -18.60 -27.36 35.17
C PRO A 181 -18.36 -26.24 34.14
N VAL A 182 -18.02 -25.07 34.63
CA VAL A 182 -17.53 -23.94 33.84
C VAL A 182 -16.17 -23.49 34.41
N ARG A 183 -15.32 -22.90 33.62
CA ARG A 183 -14.02 -22.38 34.07
C ARG A 183 -14.18 -20.99 34.67
N THR A 184 -14.89 -20.12 33.95
CA THR A 184 -15.23 -18.78 34.41
C THR A 184 -16.73 -18.53 34.20
N GLY A 185 -17.27 -17.50 34.82
CA GLY A 185 -18.67 -17.08 34.63
C GLY A 185 -19.70 -18.13 35.00
N SER A 186 -20.70 -18.28 34.13
CA SER A 186 -21.88 -19.12 34.36
C SER A 186 -22.19 -20.11 33.23
N GLN A 187 -21.49 -19.98 32.08
CA GLN A 187 -21.71 -20.80 30.90
C GLN A 187 -20.39 -21.25 30.27
N GLY A 188 -20.42 -22.35 29.54
CA GLY A 188 -19.30 -22.85 28.72
C GLY A 188 -19.86 -23.68 27.57
N ALA A 189 -19.02 -23.89 26.53
CA ALA A 189 -19.40 -24.67 25.39
C ALA A 189 -19.29 -26.19 25.67
N LYS A 190 -20.27 -26.96 25.19
CA LYS A 190 -20.37 -28.41 25.41
C LYS A 190 -20.42 -29.16 24.08
N PHE A 191 -19.53 -30.13 23.93
CA PHE A 191 -19.45 -31.08 22.82
C PHE A 191 -19.98 -32.43 23.33
N ASP A 192 -21.18 -32.79 22.94
CA ASP A 192 -21.80 -34.04 23.40
C ASP A 192 -21.16 -35.28 22.80
N ALA A 193 -21.04 -36.34 23.56
CA ALA A 193 -20.59 -37.63 23.07
C ALA A 193 -21.45 -38.11 21.89
N GLY A 194 -20.81 -38.73 20.88
CA GLY A 194 -21.47 -39.26 19.67
C GLY A 194 -22.05 -38.19 18.74
N SER A 195 -21.54 -36.98 18.77
CA SER A 195 -22.10 -35.83 18.05
C SER A 195 -21.01 -34.98 17.41
N ASP A 196 -21.04 -34.79 16.11
CA ASP A 196 -20.07 -34.01 15.33
C ASP A 196 -20.26 -32.50 15.55
N ARG A 197 -19.95 -32.05 16.76
CA ARG A 197 -20.06 -30.63 17.12
C ARG A 197 -18.78 -29.88 16.80
N VAL A 198 -18.93 -28.64 16.37
CA VAL A 198 -17.85 -27.74 16.02
C VAL A 198 -18.08 -26.34 16.56
N ALA A 199 -16.98 -25.64 16.79
CA ALA A 199 -16.96 -24.19 16.98
C ALA A 199 -16.07 -23.56 15.89
N TYR A 200 -16.56 -22.54 15.23
CA TYR A 200 -15.87 -21.84 14.15
C TYR A 200 -16.03 -20.34 14.28
N GLN A 201 -14.94 -19.61 14.19
CA GLN A 201 -15.00 -18.15 14.07
C GLN A 201 -13.87 -17.63 13.18
N ALA A 202 -14.22 -16.89 12.12
CA ALA A 202 -13.25 -16.20 11.29
C ALA A 202 -12.81 -14.88 11.95
N LEU A 203 -11.51 -14.58 11.85
CA LEU A 203 -10.87 -13.43 12.48
C LEU A 203 -10.01 -12.69 11.45
N THR A 204 -9.99 -11.36 11.53
CA THR A 204 -9.04 -10.53 10.78
C THR A 204 -7.72 -10.49 11.54
N VAL A 205 -6.62 -10.71 10.84
CA VAL A 205 -5.25 -10.75 11.35
C VAL A 205 -4.34 -9.83 10.55
N THR A 206 -3.17 -9.50 11.10
CA THR A 206 -2.10 -8.90 10.30
C THR A 206 -1.36 -10.01 9.57
N PRO A 207 -1.11 -9.89 8.25
CA PRO A 207 -0.32 -10.87 7.51
C PRO A 207 1.10 -11.07 8.08
N ASN A 208 1.64 -12.28 7.90
CA ASN A 208 3.00 -12.68 8.30
C ASN A 208 3.31 -12.39 9.79
N THR A 209 2.30 -12.51 10.63
CA THR A 209 2.39 -12.20 12.06
C THR A 209 2.19 -13.47 12.89
N ASP A 210 2.99 -13.61 13.94
CA ASP A 210 2.92 -14.72 14.86
C ASP A 210 1.90 -14.46 15.96
N TYR A 211 1.03 -15.45 16.19
CA TYR A 211 -0.04 -15.40 17.18
C TYR A 211 -0.01 -16.62 18.08
N ILE A 212 -0.59 -16.48 19.27
CA ILE A 212 -0.86 -17.57 20.20
C ILE A 212 -2.35 -17.57 20.49
N VAL A 213 -3.01 -18.70 20.21
CA VAL A 213 -4.41 -18.96 20.62
C VAL A 213 -4.39 -19.90 21.81
N THR A 214 -5.19 -19.57 22.82
CA THR A 214 -5.42 -20.41 23.98
C THR A 214 -6.91 -20.68 24.13
N VAL A 215 -7.27 -21.94 24.34
CA VAL A 215 -8.61 -22.37 24.78
C VAL A 215 -8.46 -23.30 25.96
N TYR A 216 -9.33 -23.18 26.91
CA TYR A 216 -9.36 -24.11 28.05
C TYR A 216 -10.38 -25.21 27.79
N TYR A 217 -9.99 -26.47 28.05
CA TYR A 217 -10.84 -27.63 27.82
C TYR A 217 -10.89 -28.56 29.04
N THR A 218 -11.97 -29.31 29.16
CA THR A 218 -12.10 -30.48 30.04
C THR A 218 -12.87 -31.57 29.33
N ILE A 219 -12.61 -32.81 29.70
CA ILE A 219 -13.28 -34.00 29.12
C ILE A 219 -13.79 -34.87 30.25
N LYS A 220 -14.97 -35.45 30.10
CA LYS A 220 -15.48 -36.46 31.05
C LYS A 220 -14.51 -37.63 31.16
N THR A 221 -14.32 -38.13 32.37
CA THR A 221 -13.37 -39.21 32.67
C THR A 221 -13.76 -40.54 32.04
N SER A 222 -14.99 -40.71 31.54
CA SER A 222 -15.50 -41.92 30.92
C SER A 222 -16.51 -41.59 29.80
N PRO A 223 -16.50 -42.36 28.71
CA PRO A 223 -15.49 -43.34 28.30
C PRO A 223 -14.14 -42.71 27.99
N VAL A 224 -13.06 -43.43 28.19
CA VAL A 224 -11.69 -42.98 27.86
C VAL A 224 -11.42 -42.98 26.34
N GLY A 225 -10.46 -42.17 25.92
CA GLY A 225 -10.03 -42.03 24.53
C GLY A 225 -10.68 -40.84 23.81
N SER A 226 -11.30 -39.91 24.56
CA SER A 226 -11.76 -38.65 23.98
C SER A 226 -10.64 -37.66 23.87
N ALA A 227 -10.74 -36.78 22.88
CA ALA A 227 -9.79 -35.69 22.63
C ALA A 227 -10.50 -34.45 22.08
N MET A 228 -10.04 -33.30 22.50
CA MET A 228 -10.40 -31.99 21.95
C MET A 228 -9.30 -31.50 21.02
N ARG A 229 -9.67 -30.96 19.88
CA ARG A 229 -8.73 -30.34 18.95
C ARG A 229 -9.01 -28.85 18.82
N LEU A 230 -7.95 -28.05 18.92
CA LEU A 230 -7.89 -26.66 18.49
C LEU A 230 -7.10 -26.61 17.19
N ALA A 231 -7.66 -26.04 16.15
CA ALA A 231 -7.00 -25.83 14.87
C ALA A 231 -7.16 -24.39 14.40
N ILE A 232 -6.18 -23.93 13.61
CA ILE A 232 -6.23 -22.66 12.87
C ILE A 232 -6.35 -22.97 11.40
N LEU A 233 -7.35 -22.37 10.77
CA LEU A 233 -7.55 -22.41 9.33
C LEU A 233 -6.88 -21.19 8.69
N GLY A 234 -6.16 -21.40 7.58
CA GLY A 234 -5.42 -20.33 6.88
C GLY A 234 -6.30 -19.34 6.10
N ASN A 235 -7.61 -19.52 6.14
CA ASN A 235 -8.61 -18.64 5.53
C ASN A 235 -9.97 -18.85 6.18
N ALA A 236 -10.89 -17.91 5.95
CA ALA A 236 -12.29 -18.14 6.25
C ALA A 236 -12.88 -19.18 5.29
N ILE A 237 -13.74 -20.06 5.81
CA ILE A 237 -14.45 -21.08 5.05
C ILE A 237 -15.95 -20.83 5.09
N SER A 238 -16.67 -21.34 4.11
CA SER A 238 -18.12 -21.19 3.99
C SER A 238 -18.91 -22.41 4.50
N ASN A 239 -18.25 -23.57 4.57
CA ASN A 239 -18.85 -24.83 4.99
C ASN A 239 -17.86 -25.65 5.82
N ALA A 240 -18.37 -26.35 6.83
CA ALA A 240 -17.57 -27.20 7.72
C ALA A 240 -16.78 -28.30 6.99
N SER A 241 -17.24 -28.75 5.84
CA SER A 241 -16.53 -29.76 5.03
C SER A 241 -15.21 -29.27 4.44
N GLU A 242 -14.95 -27.96 4.45
CA GLU A 242 -13.72 -27.34 3.93
C GLU A 242 -12.63 -27.27 5.02
N ALA A 243 -12.97 -27.54 6.30
CA ALA A 243 -12.09 -27.27 7.42
C ALA A 243 -10.77 -28.03 7.37
N GLU A 244 -10.80 -29.34 7.09
CA GLU A 244 -9.60 -30.19 7.11
C GLU A 244 -8.55 -29.74 6.08
N ASP A 245 -8.99 -29.30 4.90
CA ASP A 245 -8.10 -28.82 3.83
C ASP A 245 -7.52 -27.42 4.12
N ALA A 246 -8.14 -26.67 5.02
CA ALA A 246 -7.75 -25.31 5.38
C ALA A 246 -6.82 -25.24 6.60
N ILE A 247 -6.60 -26.34 7.34
CA ILE A 247 -5.82 -26.35 8.57
C ILE A 247 -4.34 -26.01 8.28
N ILE A 248 -3.83 -24.99 8.95
CA ILE A 248 -2.39 -24.61 8.90
C ILE A 248 -1.66 -24.97 10.19
N ALA A 249 -2.36 -25.09 11.31
CA ALA A 249 -1.81 -25.49 12.59
C ALA A 249 -2.89 -26.16 13.45
N SER A 250 -2.51 -27.13 14.28
CA SER A 250 -3.44 -27.72 15.25
C SER A 250 -2.73 -28.31 16.45
N ILE A 251 -3.48 -28.43 17.55
CA ILE A 251 -3.07 -29.11 18.78
C ILE A 251 -4.24 -29.90 19.33
N THR A 252 -3.97 -31.03 19.99
CA THR A 252 -4.96 -31.90 20.58
C THR A 252 -4.67 -32.09 22.07
N GLY A 253 -5.72 -32.06 22.89
CA GLY A 253 -5.69 -32.39 24.30
C GLY A 253 -6.61 -33.55 24.60
N ASP A 254 -6.12 -34.52 25.35
CA ASP A 254 -6.79 -35.78 25.66
C ASP A 254 -6.84 -36.12 27.15
N ASN A 255 -6.53 -35.16 28.00
CA ASN A 255 -6.58 -35.36 29.45
C ASN A 255 -8.04 -35.60 29.92
N GLN A 256 -8.25 -36.75 30.58
CA GLN A 256 -9.52 -37.19 31.13
C GLN A 256 -9.41 -37.53 32.63
N ASP A 257 -8.43 -36.97 33.33
CA ASP A 257 -8.19 -37.31 34.76
C ASP A 257 -9.24 -36.70 35.70
N ASP A 258 -9.63 -35.44 35.44
CA ASP A 258 -10.67 -34.74 36.20
C ASP A 258 -11.57 -33.90 35.26
N ALA A 259 -12.85 -34.25 35.20
CA ALA A 259 -13.84 -33.55 34.39
C ALA A 259 -14.19 -32.13 34.90
N ASN A 260 -13.71 -31.73 36.07
CA ASN A 260 -13.94 -30.40 36.65
C ASN A 260 -12.68 -29.49 36.49
N GLU A 261 -11.56 -30.04 36.14
CA GLU A 261 -10.34 -29.30 35.88
C GLU A 261 -10.24 -28.89 34.40
N TYR A 262 -10.11 -27.59 34.14
CA TYR A 262 -9.89 -27.07 32.79
C TYR A 262 -8.41 -26.88 32.54
N LEU A 263 -7.89 -27.50 31.50
CA LEU A 263 -6.50 -27.41 31.03
C LEU A 263 -6.41 -26.56 29.78
N PRO A 264 -5.33 -25.80 29.60
CA PRO A 264 -5.14 -25.00 28.40
C PRO A 264 -4.67 -25.84 27.21
N LEU A 265 -5.22 -25.60 26.03
CA LEU A 265 -4.61 -25.85 24.73
C LEU A 265 -4.01 -24.56 24.25
N VAL A 266 -2.70 -24.52 24.05
CA VAL A 266 -1.96 -23.36 23.61
C VAL A 266 -1.34 -23.66 22.25
N LEU A 267 -1.73 -22.91 21.23
CA LEU A 267 -1.30 -23.11 19.85
C LEU A 267 -0.67 -21.83 19.30
N SER A 268 0.63 -21.91 18.97
CA SER A 268 1.34 -20.84 18.25
C SER A 268 1.27 -21.10 16.75
N PHE A 269 1.05 -20.06 15.98
CA PHE A 269 1.01 -20.13 14.52
C PHE A 269 1.39 -18.80 13.89
N ASN A 270 1.81 -18.84 12.61
CA ASN A 270 2.01 -17.64 11.78
C ASN A 270 0.80 -17.49 10.86
N SER A 271 0.27 -16.27 10.72
CA SER A 271 -0.88 -15.98 9.85
C SER A 271 -0.60 -16.21 8.36
N GLY A 272 0.68 -16.28 7.95
CA GLY A 272 1.05 -16.34 6.53
C GLY A 272 0.71 -15.04 5.80
N ALA A 273 0.57 -15.10 4.50
CA ALA A 273 0.29 -13.92 3.68
C ALA A 273 -1.18 -13.45 3.71
N THR A 274 -2.05 -14.11 4.50
CA THR A 274 -3.48 -13.78 4.58
C THR A 274 -3.76 -12.75 5.65
N ASP A 275 -4.79 -11.95 5.44
CA ASP A 275 -5.38 -11.03 6.43
C ASP A 275 -6.55 -11.65 7.21
N THR A 276 -6.86 -12.92 6.95
CA THR A 276 -8.00 -13.62 7.54
C THR A 276 -7.61 -15.06 7.87
N ILE A 277 -7.86 -15.46 9.11
CA ILE A 277 -7.76 -16.83 9.59
C ILE A 277 -9.11 -17.28 10.16
N ALA A 278 -9.23 -18.56 10.57
CA ALA A 278 -10.33 -18.95 11.41
C ALA A 278 -9.88 -19.89 12.54
N ILE A 279 -10.53 -19.75 13.70
CA ILE A 279 -10.43 -20.72 14.79
C ILE A 279 -11.43 -21.83 14.50
N TRP A 280 -10.96 -23.08 14.62
CA TRP A 280 -11.75 -24.28 14.54
C TRP A 280 -11.51 -25.14 15.78
N ILE A 281 -12.61 -25.53 16.46
CA ILE A 281 -12.53 -26.43 17.62
C ILE A 281 -13.53 -27.55 17.43
N ASP A 282 -13.05 -28.78 17.59
CA ASP A 282 -13.87 -29.98 17.54
C ASP A 282 -13.39 -31.06 18.54
N SER A 283 -14.09 -32.17 18.57
CA SER A 283 -13.77 -33.32 19.43
C SER A 283 -13.96 -34.60 18.63
N ASN A 284 -13.23 -35.67 18.99
CA ASN A 284 -13.47 -37.01 18.44
C ASN A 284 -14.74 -37.69 19.01
N ASN A 285 -15.48 -36.98 19.87
CA ASN A 285 -16.84 -37.31 20.38
C ASN A 285 -16.97 -38.63 21.13
N VAL A 286 -15.89 -39.20 21.68
CA VAL A 286 -15.93 -40.45 22.45
C VAL A 286 -16.62 -40.19 23.80
N ALA A 287 -16.16 -39.17 24.53
CA ALA A 287 -16.84 -38.68 25.75
C ALA A 287 -17.28 -37.21 25.54
N GLU A 288 -18.21 -36.76 26.41
CA GLU A 288 -18.57 -35.35 26.44
C GLU A 288 -17.35 -34.51 26.83
N SER A 289 -17.10 -33.47 26.06
CA SER A 289 -16.01 -32.51 26.25
C SER A 289 -16.57 -31.10 26.37
N ARG A 290 -15.82 -30.20 26.99
CA ARG A 290 -16.20 -28.80 27.16
C ARG A 290 -15.03 -27.88 26.90
N ILE A 291 -15.30 -26.69 26.44
CA ILE A 291 -14.33 -25.60 26.35
C ILE A 291 -14.88 -24.36 27.00
N ASP A 292 -13.94 -23.51 27.41
CA ASP A 292 -14.22 -22.19 27.96
C ASP A 292 -13.05 -21.25 27.67
N ASP A 293 -13.27 -19.93 27.73
CA ASP A 293 -12.27 -18.88 27.66
C ASP A 293 -11.30 -19.04 26.48
N VAL A 294 -11.72 -18.62 25.30
CA VAL A 294 -10.88 -18.57 24.10
C VAL A 294 -10.19 -17.21 24.02
N SER A 295 -8.88 -17.19 23.79
CA SER A 295 -8.11 -15.95 23.65
C SER A 295 -7.11 -16.05 22.52
N ILE A 296 -6.75 -14.89 21.94
CA ILE A 296 -5.68 -14.75 20.96
C ILE A 296 -4.82 -13.54 21.32
N ILE A 297 -3.52 -13.70 21.25
CA ILE A 297 -2.54 -12.62 21.48
C ILE A 297 -1.46 -12.65 20.39
N LEU A 298 -0.72 -11.56 20.25
CA LEU A 298 0.53 -11.56 19.48
C LEU A 298 1.56 -12.42 20.21
N ALA A 299 2.33 -13.21 19.47
CA ALA A 299 3.51 -13.86 20.03
C ALA A 299 4.64 -12.81 20.16
N GLU A 300 5.31 -12.81 21.33
CA GLU A 300 6.45 -11.92 21.59
C GLU A 300 7.72 -12.43 20.89
#